data_a754e49a8921c9796c96db8356f4d082
#
_entry.id   a754e49a8921c9796c96db8356f4d082
#
_cell.length_a   1.000
_cell.length_b   1.000
_cell.length_c   1.000
_cell.angle_alpha   90.00
_cell.angle_beta   90.00
_cell.angle_gamma   90.00
#
_symmetry.space_group_name_H-M   'P 1'
#
loop_
_entity.id
_entity.type
_entity.pdbx_description
1 polymer ?
#
loop_
_entity_poly.entity_id
_entity_poly.type
_entity_poly.pdbx_seq_one_letter_code
_entity_poly.pdbx_strand_id
1 'polypeptide(L)'
;MEAGQETLLAEVLSPSQVSQFLNCPAKWMFRYLLDLKEPGTAATALGRAFHETIAHNFRQKAETANDLQVAECLDCFREALGPQLEEAKLQKGEHPMELLELGETMVTKYIEDAAPLIRPAAVESRVSGVIGGVKVSGYVDLLDIEGRIIDAKSALKPLKGIAHDHHLQLTSYVMITPAASGACRLDTVTKGKTVSLIQKSFFINEKDRHYAETIYPMVQDSIREGIFLPRRSSPLCSRRFCGFWNICEKEYGGSVRGD
;
A
#
# COMPACT_ATOMS: atom_id res chain seq x y z
N MET A 1 14.12 19.36 -18.08
CA MET A 1 14.39 18.58 -16.84
C MET A 1 15.78 17.97 -17.00
N GLU A 2 16.61 18.06 -15.98
CA GLU A 2 18.00 17.63 -16.08
C GLU A 2 18.08 16.10 -15.99
N ALA A 3 18.79 15.47 -16.90
CA ALA A 3 19.01 14.01 -16.97
C ALA A 3 19.54 13.38 -15.65
N GLY A 4 20.06 14.19 -14.75
CA GLY A 4 20.55 13.73 -13.44
C GLY A 4 19.49 13.34 -12.43
N GLN A 5 18.29 13.92 -12.50
CA GLN A 5 17.21 13.64 -11.54
C GLN A 5 16.50 12.31 -11.84
N GLU A 6 16.34 11.98 -13.12
CA GLU A 6 15.78 10.69 -13.57
C GLU A 6 16.67 9.51 -13.16
N THR A 7 17.99 9.68 -13.28
CA THR A 7 18.97 8.66 -12.90
C THR A 7 18.94 8.35 -11.41
N LEU A 8 18.84 9.37 -10.55
CA LEU A 8 18.79 9.21 -9.08
C LEU A 8 17.52 8.49 -8.61
N LEU A 9 16.37 8.82 -9.20
CA LEU A 9 15.08 8.19 -8.84
C LEU A 9 15.00 6.71 -9.26
N ALA A 10 15.71 6.32 -10.30
CA ALA A 10 15.78 4.93 -10.76
C ALA A 10 16.83 4.09 -10.01
N GLU A 11 17.69 4.68 -9.17
CA GLU A 11 18.73 3.93 -8.46
C GLU A 11 18.18 3.00 -7.36
N VAL A 12 17.14 3.43 -6.67
CA VAL A 12 16.48 2.63 -5.64
C VAL A 12 14.98 2.66 -5.87
N LEU A 13 14.38 1.51 -6.10
CA LEU A 13 12.93 1.38 -6.27
C LEU A 13 12.30 0.82 -5.00
N SER A 14 11.06 1.25 -4.72
CA SER A 14 10.22 0.57 -3.73
C SER A 14 9.22 -0.36 -4.41
N PRO A 15 8.72 -1.41 -3.73
CA PRO A 15 7.66 -2.27 -4.27
C PRO A 15 6.43 -1.49 -4.72
N SER A 16 6.05 -0.43 -3.98
CA SER A 16 4.93 0.44 -4.34
C SER A 16 5.21 1.27 -5.60
N GLN A 17 6.45 1.72 -5.83
CA GLN A 17 6.83 2.41 -7.07
C GLN A 17 6.72 1.47 -8.28
N VAL A 18 7.21 0.22 -8.15
CA VAL A 18 7.12 -0.77 -9.23
C VAL A 18 5.65 -1.08 -9.54
N SER A 19 4.82 -1.34 -8.52
CA SER A 19 3.38 -1.56 -8.70
C SER A 19 2.69 -0.35 -9.35
N GLN A 20 3.04 0.87 -8.94
CA GLN A 20 2.51 2.10 -9.54
C GLN A 20 2.91 2.22 -11.03
N PHE A 21 4.18 1.93 -11.37
CA PHE A 21 4.67 1.96 -12.74
C PHE A 21 3.93 0.95 -13.61
N LEU A 22 3.80 -0.29 -13.15
CA LEU A 22 3.06 -1.35 -13.86
C LEU A 22 1.57 -0.98 -14.06
N ASN A 23 0.97 -0.30 -13.08
CA ASN A 23 -0.41 0.18 -13.20
C ASN A 23 -0.55 1.34 -14.19
N CYS A 24 0.36 2.31 -14.17
CA CYS A 24 0.39 3.42 -15.13
C CYS A 24 1.74 4.15 -15.06
N PRO A 25 2.65 3.97 -16.03
CA PRO A 25 3.93 4.68 -16.09
C PRO A 25 3.80 6.20 -16.04
N ALA A 26 2.82 6.78 -16.75
CA ALA A 26 2.56 8.23 -16.71
C ALA A 26 2.17 8.70 -15.30
N LYS A 27 1.36 7.92 -14.56
CA LYS A 27 1.01 8.23 -13.16
C LYS A 27 2.24 8.18 -12.26
N TRP A 28 3.15 7.23 -12.49
CA TRP A 28 4.43 7.14 -11.78
C TRP A 28 5.27 8.39 -12.03
N MET A 29 5.41 8.81 -13.29
CA MET A 29 6.15 10.02 -13.69
C MET A 29 5.60 11.26 -12.99
N PHE A 30 4.28 11.49 -13.03
CA PHE A 30 3.68 12.63 -12.36
C PHE A 30 3.97 12.67 -10.86
N ARG A 31 3.91 11.53 -10.21
CA ARG A 31 4.07 11.45 -8.75
C ARG A 31 5.53 11.53 -8.30
N TYR A 32 6.43 10.76 -8.94
CA TYR A 32 7.78 10.57 -8.43
C TYR A 32 8.82 11.42 -9.17
N LEU A 33 8.67 11.63 -10.47
CA LEU A 33 9.61 12.43 -11.24
C LEU A 33 9.25 13.92 -11.20
N LEU A 34 7.97 14.26 -11.32
CA LEU A 34 7.49 15.64 -11.29
C LEU A 34 7.06 16.09 -9.87
N ASP A 35 7.14 15.22 -8.88
CA ASP A 35 6.75 15.46 -7.47
C ASP A 35 5.36 16.08 -7.30
N LEU A 36 4.42 15.71 -8.19
CA LEU A 36 3.06 16.18 -8.11
C LEU A 36 2.28 15.39 -7.05
N LYS A 37 1.58 16.10 -6.17
CA LYS A 37 0.78 15.48 -5.12
C LYS A 37 -0.64 15.20 -5.60
N GLU A 38 -1.12 13.96 -5.41
CA GLU A 38 -2.54 13.67 -5.52
C GLU A 38 -3.25 14.14 -4.25
N PRO A 39 -4.43 14.76 -4.36
CA PRO A 39 -5.26 15.02 -3.20
C PRO A 39 -5.56 13.71 -2.45
N GLY A 40 -5.46 13.74 -1.14
CA GLY A 40 -5.94 12.64 -0.29
C GLY A 40 -7.40 12.35 -0.54
N THR A 41 -7.83 11.11 -0.33
CA THR A 41 -9.25 10.71 -0.39
C THR A 41 -9.67 10.15 0.97
N ALA A 42 -10.97 10.09 1.25
CA ALA A 42 -11.49 9.42 2.45
C ALA A 42 -10.92 8.00 2.61
N ALA A 43 -10.81 7.26 1.50
CA ALA A 43 -10.26 5.91 1.51
C ALA A 43 -8.79 5.86 1.91
N THR A 44 -7.97 6.83 1.46
CA THR A 44 -6.54 6.92 1.84
C THR A 44 -6.37 7.41 3.27
N ALA A 45 -7.20 8.35 3.75
CA ALA A 45 -7.19 8.83 5.13
C ALA A 45 -7.52 7.68 6.11
N LEU A 46 -8.62 6.97 5.87
CA LEU A 46 -8.98 5.78 6.66
C LEU A 46 -7.89 4.70 6.66
N GLY A 47 -7.30 4.42 5.49
CA GLY A 47 -6.25 3.42 5.37
C GLY A 47 -5.01 3.77 6.18
N ARG A 48 -4.56 5.03 6.13
CA ARG A 48 -3.38 5.51 6.87
C ARG A 48 -3.63 5.48 8.38
N ALA A 49 -4.76 6.03 8.84
CA ALA A 49 -5.12 6.03 10.26
C ALA A 49 -5.23 4.59 10.80
N PHE A 50 -5.83 3.67 10.03
CA PHE A 50 -5.91 2.26 10.37
C PHE A 50 -4.51 1.64 10.51
N HIS A 51 -3.60 1.84 9.53
CA HIS A 51 -2.23 1.32 9.60
C HIS A 51 -1.45 1.89 10.79
N GLU A 52 -1.56 3.19 11.05
CA GLU A 52 -0.90 3.84 12.19
C GLU A 52 -1.35 3.24 13.52
N THR A 53 -2.65 3.02 13.66
CA THR A 53 -3.25 2.42 14.86
C THR A 53 -2.79 0.99 15.10
N ILE A 54 -2.85 0.13 14.07
CA ILE A 54 -2.38 -1.26 14.24
C ILE A 54 -0.88 -1.34 14.47
N ALA A 55 -0.10 -0.47 13.84
CA ALA A 55 1.34 -0.38 14.10
C ALA A 55 1.63 0.06 15.54
N HIS A 56 0.85 0.99 16.09
CA HIS A 56 0.95 1.40 17.50
C HIS A 56 0.69 0.22 18.44
N ASN A 57 -0.39 -0.52 18.24
CA ASN A 57 -0.69 -1.74 18.99
C ASN A 57 0.46 -2.76 18.92
N PHE A 58 0.96 -3.05 17.73
CA PHE A 58 1.99 -4.07 17.58
C PHE A 58 3.37 -3.65 18.09
N ARG A 59 3.72 -2.35 18.09
CA ARG A 59 4.94 -1.88 18.74
C ARG A 59 4.89 -2.13 20.24
N GLN A 60 3.77 -1.77 20.88
CA GLN A 60 3.57 -2.04 22.30
C GLN A 60 3.55 -3.55 22.58
N LYS A 61 2.86 -4.35 21.73
CA LYS A 61 2.80 -5.80 21.87
C LYS A 61 4.19 -6.47 21.73
N ALA A 62 5.08 -5.93 20.89
CA ALA A 62 6.43 -6.45 20.75
C ALA A 62 7.24 -6.30 22.07
N GLU A 63 6.94 -5.28 22.88
CA GLU A 63 7.61 -5.02 24.15
C GLU A 63 6.96 -5.77 25.33
N THR A 64 5.64 -5.88 25.33
CA THR A 64 4.86 -6.37 26.51
C THR A 64 4.22 -7.73 26.30
N ALA A 65 4.25 -8.27 25.08
CA ALA A 65 3.54 -9.48 24.65
C ALA A 65 1.99 -9.38 24.70
N ASN A 66 1.42 -8.24 25.04
CA ASN A 66 -0.02 -8.03 25.15
C ASN A 66 -0.49 -7.01 24.12
N ASP A 67 -1.71 -7.19 23.60
CA ASP A 67 -2.38 -6.16 22.82
C ASP A 67 -2.84 -5.01 23.71
N LEU A 68 -2.93 -3.80 23.16
CA LEU A 68 -3.60 -2.67 23.78
C LEU A 68 -5.10 -2.97 23.96
N GLN A 69 -5.73 -2.30 24.90
CA GLN A 69 -7.19 -2.33 24.99
C GLN A 69 -7.80 -1.69 23.74
N VAL A 70 -8.94 -2.19 23.29
CA VAL A 70 -9.64 -1.63 22.12
C VAL A 70 -9.87 -0.13 22.25
N ALA A 71 -10.23 0.36 23.44
CA ALA A 71 -10.45 1.78 23.71
C ALA A 71 -9.20 2.62 23.41
N GLU A 72 -8.00 2.16 23.82
CA GLU A 72 -6.73 2.85 23.56
C GLU A 72 -6.41 2.89 22.05
N CYS A 73 -6.71 1.79 21.33
CA CYS A 73 -6.57 1.75 19.88
C CYS A 73 -7.55 2.73 19.19
N LEU A 74 -8.78 2.86 19.68
CA LEU A 74 -9.76 3.80 19.14
C LEU A 74 -9.35 5.25 19.36
N ASP A 75 -8.77 5.58 20.51
CA ASP A 75 -8.23 6.92 20.76
C ASP A 75 -7.09 7.25 19.80
N CYS A 76 -6.11 6.34 19.61
CA CYS A 76 -5.06 6.48 18.63
C CYS A 76 -5.63 6.67 17.21
N PHE A 77 -6.65 5.92 16.84
CA PHE A 77 -7.28 6.02 15.53
C PHE A 77 -7.94 7.39 15.30
N ARG A 78 -8.66 7.93 16.29
CA ARG A 78 -9.29 9.26 16.24
C ARG A 78 -8.25 10.36 16.04
N GLU A 79 -7.17 10.31 16.81
CA GLU A 79 -6.05 11.24 16.69
C GLU A 79 -5.39 11.20 15.31
N ALA A 80 -5.18 10.00 14.77
CA ALA A 80 -4.58 9.81 13.46
C ALA A 80 -5.52 10.21 12.30
N LEU A 81 -6.83 9.98 12.42
CA LEU A 81 -7.78 10.23 11.34
C LEU A 81 -8.11 11.71 11.14
N GLY A 82 -8.24 12.47 12.23
CA GLY A 82 -8.67 13.86 12.18
C GLY A 82 -7.92 14.70 11.15
N PRO A 83 -6.59 14.89 11.31
CA PRO A 83 -5.78 15.69 10.37
C PRO A 83 -5.84 15.17 8.93
N GLN A 84 -5.93 13.85 8.75
CA GLN A 84 -5.96 13.26 7.41
C GLN A 84 -7.28 13.50 6.67
N LEU A 85 -8.40 13.60 7.40
CA LEU A 85 -9.70 13.97 6.81
C LEU A 85 -9.75 15.46 6.45
N GLU A 86 -9.09 16.33 7.21
CA GLU A 86 -8.99 17.77 6.88
C GLU A 86 -8.25 18.00 5.55
N GLU A 87 -7.23 17.20 5.27
CA GLU A 87 -6.46 17.26 4.01
C GLU A 87 -7.13 16.50 2.86
N ALA A 88 -8.10 15.64 3.14
CA ALA A 88 -8.73 14.79 2.15
C ALA A 88 -9.83 15.51 1.37
N LYS A 89 -9.87 15.29 0.05
CA LYS A 89 -11.00 15.67 -0.79
C LYS A 89 -12.11 14.63 -0.64
N LEU A 90 -13.12 14.95 0.17
CA LEU A 90 -14.29 14.10 0.31
C LEU A 90 -15.17 14.15 -0.93
N GLN A 91 -15.73 13.00 -1.31
CA GLN A 91 -16.67 12.89 -2.41
C GLN A 91 -18.10 13.22 -1.93
N LYS A 92 -19.00 13.50 -2.89
CA LYS A 92 -20.42 13.74 -2.57
C LYS A 92 -21.01 12.52 -1.85
N GLY A 93 -21.52 12.74 -0.65
CA GLY A 93 -22.11 11.69 0.20
C GLY A 93 -21.14 11.03 1.18
N GLU A 94 -19.86 11.43 1.21
CA GLU A 94 -18.94 11.03 2.28
C GLU A 94 -19.04 12.03 3.44
N HIS A 95 -19.32 11.54 4.65
CA HIS A 95 -19.44 12.35 5.85
C HIS A 95 -18.37 11.97 6.88
N PRO A 96 -17.63 12.94 7.48
CA PRO A 96 -16.55 12.67 8.42
C PRO A 96 -16.96 11.76 9.59
N MET A 97 -18.16 11.95 10.16
CA MET A 97 -18.64 11.11 11.26
C MET A 97 -18.88 9.66 10.85
N GLU A 98 -19.46 9.42 9.68
CA GLU A 98 -19.67 8.07 9.15
C GLU A 98 -18.34 7.37 8.85
N LEU A 99 -17.34 8.12 8.38
CA LEU A 99 -15.99 7.62 8.15
C LEU A 99 -15.28 7.28 9.46
N LEU A 100 -15.49 8.08 10.50
CA LEU A 100 -14.98 7.81 11.85
C LEU A 100 -15.57 6.51 12.39
N GLU A 101 -16.91 6.37 12.42
CA GLU A 101 -17.61 5.18 12.91
C GLU A 101 -17.19 3.91 12.14
N LEU A 102 -17.07 4.02 10.82
CA LEU A 102 -16.58 2.94 9.97
C LEU A 102 -15.16 2.53 10.35
N GLY A 103 -14.26 3.50 10.52
CA GLY A 103 -12.88 3.25 10.89
C GLY A 103 -12.74 2.63 12.28
N GLU A 104 -13.50 3.11 13.27
CA GLU A 104 -13.56 2.52 14.60
C GLU A 104 -14.00 1.05 14.56
N THR A 105 -15.02 0.75 13.75
CA THR A 105 -15.46 -0.63 13.54
C THR A 105 -14.38 -1.50 12.90
N MET A 106 -13.62 -0.94 11.94
CA MET A 106 -12.51 -1.64 11.30
C MET A 106 -11.38 -1.94 12.30
N VAL A 107 -11.00 -0.97 13.11
CA VAL A 107 -9.97 -1.12 14.15
C VAL A 107 -10.40 -2.17 15.16
N THR A 108 -11.61 -2.03 15.73
CA THR A 108 -12.15 -3.01 16.68
C THR A 108 -12.08 -4.42 16.12
N LYS A 109 -12.59 -4.62 14.90
CA LYS A 109 -12.58 -5.93 14.24
C LYS A 109 -11.18 -6.52 14.08
N TYR A 110 -10.19 -5.69 13.73
CA TYR A 110 -8.81 -6.17 13.55
C TYR A 110 -8.13 -6.49 14.88
N ILE A 111 -8.32 -5.63 15.88
CA ILE A 111 -7.73 -5.82 17.22
C ILE A 111 -8.31 -7.04 17.93
N GLU A 112 -9.60 -7.30 17.77
CA GLU A 112 -10.26 -8.46 18.39
C GLU A 112 -9.95 -9.78 17.67
N ASP A 113 -9.95 -9.79 16.33
CA ASP A 113 -9.92 -11.04 15.56
C ASP A 113 -8.53 -11.40 14.99
N ALA A 114 -7.69 -10.40 14.67
CA ALA A 114 -6.40 -10.64 14.02
C ALA A 114 -5.22 -10.47 14.98
N ALA A 115 -5.22 -9.39 15.77
CA ALA A 115 -4.07 -9.03 16.58
C ALA A 115 -3.72 -10.11 17.63
N PRO A 116 -4.65 -10.79 18.31
CA PRO A 116 -4.30 -11.82 19.29
C PRO A 116 -3.51 -13.00 18.71
N LEU A 117 -3.66 -13.27 17.40
CA LEU A 117 -3.01 -14.37 16.70
C LEU A 117 -1.60 -14.03 16.18
N ILE A 118 -1.12 -12.82 16.43
CA ILE A 118 0.15 -12.32 15.89
C ILE A 118 1.12 -12.05 17.04
N ARG A 119 2.33 -12.57 16.91
CA ARG A 119 3.46 -12.22 17.78
C ARG A 119 4.47 -11.43 16.95
N PRO A 120 4.53 -10.09 17.08
CA PRO A 120 5.39 -9.27 16.25
C PRO A 120 6.87 -9.45 16.61
N ALA A 121 7.71 -9.61 15.59
CA ALA A 121 9.17 -9.54 15.69
C ALA A 121 9.67 -8.16 15.21
N ALA A 122 8.99 -7.58 14.21
CA ALA A 122 9.31 -6.23 13.71
C ALA A 122 8.04 -5.56 13.17
N VAL A 123 7.90 -4.25 13.36
CA VAL A 123 6.74 -3.43 12.98
C VAL A 123 7.22 -2.22 12.21
N GLU A 124 6.59 -1.90 11.06
CA GLU A 124 6.97 -0.78 10.19
C GLU A 124 8.49 -0.70 9.96
N SER A 125 9.08 -1.85 9.71
CA SER A 125 10.53 -1.97 9.65
C SER A 125 11.04 -1.71 8.24
N ARG A 126 12.03 -0.81 8.14
CA ARG A 126 12.71 -0.56 6.88
C ARG A 126 13.55 -1.76 6.48
N VAL A 127 13.36 -2.22 5.26
CA VAL A 127 14.13 -3.30 4.64
C VAL A 127 14.74 -2.83 3.33
N SER A 128 15.88 -3.42 2.97
CA SER A 128 16.55 -3.12 1.71
C SER A 128 17.33 -4.32 1.21
N GLY A 129 17.46 -4.43 -0.10
CA GLY A 129 18.18 -5.51 -0.76
C GLY A 129 18.30 -5.27 -2.26
N VAL A 130 18.51 -6.35 -3.01
CA VAL A 130 18.64 -6.32 -4.46
C VAL A 130 17.68 -7.35 -5.07
N ILE A 131 16.91 -6.94 -6.10
CA ILE A 131 16.03 -7.82 -6.87
C ILE A 131 16.37 -7.64 -8.35
N GLY A 132 16.79 -8.70 -9.04
CA GLY A 132 17.18 -8.63 -10.44
C GLY A 132 18.29 -7.63 -10.75
N GLY A 133 19.22 -7.38 -9.82
CA GLY A 133 20.27 -6.36 -9.94
C GLY A 133 19.85 -4.94 -9.54
N VAL A 134 18.58 -4.70 -9.26
CA VAL A 134 18.03 -3.38 -8.85
C VAL A 134 18.06 -3.25 -7.35
N LYS A 135 18.54 -2.12 -6.82
CA LYS A 135 18.44 -1.78 -5.39
C LYS A 135 16.98 -1.53 -5.03
N VAL A 136 16.50 -2.21 -4.00
CA VAL A 136 15.12 -2.11 -3.52
C VAL A 136 15.10 -1.74 -2.06
N SER A 137 14.20 -0.83 -1.67
CA SER A 137 13.96 -0.46 -0.28
C SER A 137 12.47 -0.24 -0.04
N GLY A 138 12.01 -0.60 1.15
CA GLY A 138 10.61 -0.40 1.54
C GLY A 138 10.41 -0.59 3.03
N TYR A 139 9.15 -0.59 3.44
CA TYR A 139 8.76 -0.83 4.83
C TYR A 139 7.84 -2.04 4.87
N VAL A 140 8.18 -3.00 5.72
CA VAL A 140 7.32 -4.15 6.02
C VAL A 140 6.40 -3.75 7.15
N ASP A 141 5.09 -3.83 6.94
CA ASP A 141 4.10 -3.46 7.94
C ASP A 141 4.33 -4.29 9.22
N LEU A 142 4.46 -5.60 9.06
CA LEU A 142 4.64 -6.52 10.18
C LEU A 142 5.39 -7.78 9.76
N LEU A 143 6.42 -8.14 10.54
CA LEU A 143 7.10 -9.43 10.52
C LEU A 143 6.80 -10.14 11.85
N ASP A 144 6.27 -11.35 11.82
CA ASP A 144 6.05 -12.13 13.04
C ASP A 144 7.29 -12.96 13.43
N ILE A 145 7.25 -13.54 14.63
CA ILE A 145 8.36 -14.35 15.16
C ILE A 145 8.61 -15.64 14.37
N GLU A 146 7.69 -16.06 13.50
CA GLU A 146 7.83 -17.20 12.61
C GLU A 146 8.43 -16.81 11.25
N GLY A 147 8.79 -15.54 11.09
CA GLY A 147 9.31 -14.98 9.84
C GLY A 147 8.24 -14.78 8.78
N ARG A 148 6.96 -14.73 9.14
CA ARG A 148 5.86 -14.46 8.23
C ARG A 148 5.70 -12.96 8.06
N ILE A 149 5.61 -12.50 6.81
CA ILE A 149 5.27 -11.11 6.49
C ILE A 149 3.74 -11.00 6.47
N ILE A 150 3.22 -10.05 7.24
CA ILE A 150 1.79 -9.76 7.32
C ILE A 150 1.57 -8.32 6.85
N ASP A 151 0.71 -8.16 5.85
CA ASP A 151 0.33 -6.87 5.29
C ASP A 151 -1.17 -6.67 5.51
N ALA A 152 -1.55 -5.56 6.11
CA ALA A 152 -2.94 -5.23 6.39
C ALA A 152 -3.46 -4.25 5.34
N LYS A 153 -4.65 -4.48 4.84
CA LYS A 153 -5.28 -3.62 3.83
C LYS A 153 -6.73 -3.34 4.18
N SER A 154 -7.18 -2.16 3.82
CA SER A 154 -8.60 -1.82 3.84
C SER A 154 -9.16 -1.82 2.42
N ALA A 155 -10.30 -2.46 2.18
CA ALA A 155 -10.91 -2.57 0.86
C ALA A 155 -12.43 -2.33 0.91
N LEU A 156 -12.99 -1.75 -0.16
CA LEU A 156 -14.45 -1.53 -0.28
C LEU A 156 -15.24 -2.84 -0.38
N LYS A 157 -14.63 -3.87 -0.96
CA LYS A 157 -15.27 -5.17 -1.19
C LYS A 157 -14.29 -6.30 -0.90
N PRO A 158 -14.79 -7.48 -0.51
CA PRO A 158 -13.98 -8.68 -0.40
C PRO A 158 -13.23 -8.97 -1.69
N LEU A 159 -11.93 -9.17 -1.60
CA LEU A 159 -11.10 -9.59 -2.73
C LEU A 159 -11.29 -11.09 -2.97
N LYS A 160 -11.66 -11.50 -4.19
CA LYS A 160 -11.80 -12.93 -4.55
C LYS A 160 -10.46 -13.68 -4.53
N GLY A 161 -9.35 -12.96 -4.69
CA GLY A 161 -7.98 -13.47 -4.71
C GLY A 161 -7.03 -12.46 -4.08
N ILE A 162 -5.74 -12.71 -4.16
CA ILE A 162 -4.70 -11.73 -3.86
C ILE A 162 -4.46 -10.96 -5.16
N ALA A 163 -4.61 -9.65 -5.13
CA ALA A 163 -4.34 -8.82 -6.29
C ALA A 163 -2.85 -8.92 -6.67
N HIS A 164 -2.55 -8.87 -7.96
CA HIS A 164 -1.20 -9.07 -8.48
C HIS A 164 -0.18 -8.08 -7.89
N ASP A 165 -0.58 -6.83 -7.69
CA ASP A 165 0.25 -5.80 -7.08
C ASP A 165 0.59 -6.09 -5.61
N HIS A 166 -0.37 -6.58 -4.81
CA HIS A 166 -0.11 -7.02 -3.44
C HIS A 166 0.78 -8.26 -3.39
N HIS A 167 0.58 -9.19 -4.34
CA HIS A 167 1.40 -10.39 -4.44
C HIS A 167 2.85 -10.03 -4.78
N LEU A 168 3.08 -9.15 -5.76
CA LEU A 168 4.41 -8.66 -6.11
C LEU A 168 5.06 -7.88 -4.96
N GLN A 169 4.29 -7.05 -4.25
CA GLN A 169 4.76 -6.31 -3.08
C GLN A 169 5.29 -7.26 -2.00
N LEU A 170 4.49 -8.27 -1.63
CA LEU A 170 4.88 -9.26 -0.61
C LEU A 170 6.03 -10.15 -1.07
N THR A 171 6.06 -10.54 -2.34
CA THR A 171 7.21 -11.23 -2.95
C THR A 171 8.49 -10.41 -2.79
N SER A 172 8.43 -9.13 -3.11
CA SER A 172 9.58 -8.24 -2.99
C SER A 172 10.06 -8.12 -1.54
N TYR A 173 9.15 -7.97 -0.61
CA TYR A 173 9.51 -7.93 0.82
C TYR A 173 10.13 -9.22 1.31
N VAL A 174 9.62 -10.38 0.91
CA VAL A 174 10.24 -11.69 1.25
C VAL A 174 11.67 -11.78 0.70
N MET A 175 11.91 -11.28 -0.52
CA MET A 175 13.24 -11.35 -1.14
C MET A 175 14.27 -10.44 -0.47
N ILE A 176 13.86 -9.33 0.14
CA ILE A 176 14.77 -8.33 0.73
C ILE A 176 14.76 -8.32 2.27
N THR A 177 14.00 -9.22 2.90
CA THR A 177 13.94 -9.36 4.36
C THR A 177 14.66 -10.65 4.78
N PRO A 178 15.87 -10.57 5.35
CA PRO A 178 16.66 -11.78 5.68
C PRO A 178 15.96 -12.75 6.64
N ALA A 179 15.13 -12.22 7.55
CA ALA A 179 14.39 -13.01 8.53
C ALA A 179 13.07 -13.58 7.99
N ALA A 180 12.68 -13.30 6.74
CA ALA A 180 11.44 -13.80 6.17
C ALA A 180 11.54 -15.28 5.82
N SER A 181 10.55 -16.07 6.27
CA SER A 181 10.46 -17.53 6.00
C SER A 181 9.89 -17.86 4.61
N GLY A 182 9.44 -16.87 3.86
CA GLY A 182 8.69 -17.06 2.61
C GLY A 182 7.18 -17.13 2.81
N ALA A 183 6.70 -17.30 4.04
CA ALA A 183 5.29 -17.24 4.37
C ALA A 183 4.78 -15.80 4.37
N CYS A 184 3.61 -15.58 3.79
CA CYS A 184 2.93 -14.30 3.77
C CYS A 184 1.48 -14.44 4.23
N ARG A 185 0.93 -13.36 4.80
CA ARG A 185 -0.49 -13.21 5.09
C ARG A 185 -0.96 -11.83 4.68
N LEU A 186 -2.03 -11.78 3.90
CA LEU A 186 -2.74 -10.55 3.58
C LEU A 186 -4.02 -10.50 4.41
N ASP A 187 -4.08 -9.54 5.32
CA ASP A 187 -5.26 -9.26 6.14
C ASP A 187 -6.05 -8.10 5.50
N THR A 188 -7.26 -8.39 5.05
CA THR A 188 -8.12 -7.39 4.41
C THR A 188 -9.33 -7.09 5.28
N VAL A 189 -9.43 -5.84 5.78
CA VAL A 189 -10.62 -5.35 6.46
C VAL A 189 -11.52 -4.66 5.45
N THR A 190 -12.78 -5.13 5.33
CA THR A 190 -13.72 -4.57 4.34
C THR A 190 -14.47 -3.36 4.91
N LYS A 191 -14.73 -2.37 4.03
CA LYS A 191 -15.47 -1.13 4.33
C LYS A 191 -16.92 -1.20 3.83
N GLY A 192 -17.51 -2.40 3.76
CA GLY A 192 -18.89 -2.58 3.28
C GLY A 192 -19.95 -2.26 4.36
N LYS A 193 -21.21 -2.57 4.05
CA LYS A 193 -22.32 -2.46 5.03
C LYS A 193 -22.05 -3.24 6.32
N THR A 194 -21.28 -4.31 6.23
CA THR A 194 -20.78 -5.07 7.38
C THR A 194 -19.26 -5.14 7.22
N VAL A 195 -18.54 -4.67 8.24
CA VAL A 195 -17.09 -4.80 8.31
C VAL A 195 -16.76 -6.26 8.54
N SER A 196 -15.87 -6.80 7.73
CA SER A 196 -15.37 -8.18 7.87
C SER A 196 -13.86 -8.24 7.69
N LEU A 197 -13.23 -9.16 8.39
CA LEU A 197 -11.81 -9.49 8.24
C LEU A 197 -11.66 -10.73 7.36
N ILE A 198 -10.85 -10.61 6.31
CA ILE A 198 -10.50 -11.71 5.42
C ILE A 198 -9.00 -11.90 5.47
N GLN A 199 -8.57 -13.07 5.89
CA GLN A 199 -7.16 -13.42 6.01
C GLN A 199 -6.79 -14.45 4.94
N LYS A 200 -5.75 -14.16 4.16
CA LYS A 200 -5.24 -15.04 3.12
C LYS A 200 -3.76 -15.32 3.35
N SER A 201 -3.44 -16.56 3.68
CA SER A 201 -2.06 -17.02 3.82
C SER A 201 -1.60 -17.72 2.55
N PHE A 202 -0.33 -17.51 2.17
CA PHE A 202 0.31 -18.13 1.02
C PHE A 202 1.82 -18.12 1.20
N PHE A 203 2.51 -18.86 0.33
CA PHE A 203 3.97 -18.90 0.30
C PHE A 203 4.47 -18.33 -1.02
N ILE A 204 5.56 -17.58 -0.96
CA ILE A 204 6.28 -17.12 -2.13
C ILE A 204 7.12 -18.24 -2.70
N ASN A 205 6.86 -18.60 -3.94
CA ASN A 205 7.55 -19.67 -4.66
C ASN A 205 8.60 -19.12 -5.65
N GLU A 206 9.34 -20.03 -6.30
CA GLU A 206 10.40 -19.64 -7.24
C GLU A 206 9.88 -18.91 -8.49
N LYS A 207 8.64 -19.18 -8.93
CA LYS A 207 8.05 -18.45 -10.08
C LYS A 207 7.74 -17.01 -9.71
N ASP A 208 7.30 -16.76 -8.46
CA ASP A 208 7.04 -15.42 -7.96
C ASP A 208 8.34 -14.62 -7.87
N ARG A 209 9.40 -15.25 -7.36
CA ARG A 209 10.74 -14.65 -7.28
C ARG A 209 11.29 -14.32 -8.68
N HIS A 210 11.23 -15.28 -9.59
CA HIS A 210 11.68 -15.09 -10.96
C HIS A 210 10.90 -13.96 -11.67
N TYR A 211 9.60 -13.86 -11.43
CA TYR A 211 8.81 -12.75 -11.94
C TYR A 211 9.31 -11.40 -11.41
N ALA A 212 9.54 -11.28 -10.11
CA ALA A 212 10.07 -10.05 -9.52
C ALA A 212 11.46 -9.72 -10.09
N GLU A 213 12.38 -10.70 -10.18
CA GLU A 213 13.72 -10.53 -10.76
C GLU A 213 13.69 -10.06 -12.21
N THR A 214 12.66 -10.42 -12.96
CA THR A 214 12.45 -10.00 -14.34
C THR A 214 11.88 -8.58 -14.42
N ILE A 215 10.88 -8.28 -13.61
CA ILE A 215 10.12 -7.03 -13.72
C ILE A 215 10.89 -5.82 -13.17
N TYR A 216 11.64 -5.96 -12.08
CA TYR A 216 12.37 -4.84 -11.50
C TYR A 216 13.36 -4.18 -12.47
N PRO A 217 14.27 -4.91 -13.14
CA PRO A 217 15.15 -4.29 -14.13
C PRO A 217 14.38 -3.69 -15.31
N MET A 218 13.33 -4.34 -15.81
CA MET A 218 12.51 -3.78 -16.90
C MET A 218 11.88 -2.44 -16.54
N VAL A 219 11.36 -2.32 -15.30
CA VAL A 219 10.82 -1.05 -14.80
C VAL A 219 11.92 0.00 -14.65
N GLN A 220 13.07 -0.37 -14.09
CA GLN A 220 14.20 0.53 -13.93
C GLN A 220 14.69 1.07 -15.28
N ASP A 221 14.86 0.19 -16.26
CA ASP A 221 15.31 0.56 -17.60
C ASP A 221 14.29 1.46 -18.31
N SER A 222 12.98 1.14 -18.20
CA SER A 222 11.93 1.98 -18.75
C SER A 222 11.91 3.39 -18.14
N ILE A 223 12.19 3.51 -16.84
CA ILE A 223 12.31 4.81 -16.15
C ILE A 223 13.52 5.57 -16.67
N ARG A 224 14.68 4.91 -16.80
CA ARG A 224 15.93 5.51 -17.31
C ARG A 224 15.81 5.98 -18.75
N GLU A 225 15.05 5.26 -19.57
CA GLU A 225 14.78 5.60 -20.96
C GLU A 225 13.64 6.63 -21.15
N GLY A 226 13.01 7.09 -20.05
CA GLY A 226 11.92 8.07 -20.09
C GLY A 226 10.63 7.53 -20.70
N ILE A 227 10.34 6.23 -20.59
CA ILE A 227 9.16 5.59 -21.17
C ILE A 227 7.98 5.67 -20.19
N PHE A 228 7.15 6.69 -20.33
CA PHE A 228 6.04 6.97 -19.41
C PHE A 228 4.68 6.98 -20.12
N LEU A 229 4.27 5.85 -20.69
CA LEU A 229 3.01 5.74 -21.42
C LEU A 229 1.79 5.72 -20.47
N PRO A 230 0.73 6.50 -20.76
CA PRO A 230 -0.52 6.45 -19.99
C PRO A 230 -1.30 5.16 -20.29
N ARG A 231 -1.68 4.42 -19.23
CA ARG A 231 -2.44 3.18 -19.40
C ARG A 231 -3.94 3.44 -19.42
N ARG A 232 -4.45 3.90 -20.56
CA ARG A 232 -5.87 4.27 -20.74
C ARG A 232 -6.85 3.10 -20.60
N SER A 233 -6.41 1.88 -20.80
CA SER A 233 -7.23 0.66 -20.64
C SER A 233 -7.48 0.26 -19.18
N SER A 234 -6.73 0.83 -18.23
CA SER A 234 -6.92 0.53 -16.82
C SER A 234 -8.28 1.02 -16.31
N PRO A 235 -9.04 0.23 -15.54
CA PRO A 235 -10.27 0.69 -14.90
C PRO A 235 -10.03 1.85 -13.92
N LEU A 236 -8.80 2.02 -13.43
CA LEU A 236 -8.39 3.13 -12.57
C LEU A 236 -8.09 4.42 -13.37
N CYS A 237 -8.04 4.33 -14.71
CA CYS A 237 -7.87 5.50 -15.58
C CYS A 237 -9.21 6.20 -15.78
N SER A 238 -9.65 6.93 -14.76
CA SER A 238 -10.88 7.72 -14.77
C SER A 238 -10.71 8.96 -13.90
N ARG A 239 -11.58 9.95 -14.11
CA ARG A 239 -11.63 11.18 -13.30
C ARG A 239 -11.89 10.88 -11.82
N ARG A 240 -12.60 9.81 -11.54
CA ARG A 240 -12.93 9.37 -10.18
C ARG A 240 -11.72 8.83 -9.43
N PHE A 241 -10.84 8.07 -10.11
CA PHE A 241 -9.78 7.30 -9.44
C PHE A 241 -8.36 7.84 -9.68
N CYS A 242 -8.16 8.72 -10.67
CA CYS A 242 -6.85 9.25 -10.99
C CYS A 242 -6.80 10.76 -10.70
N GLY A 243 -6.08 11.17 -9.68
CA GLY A 243 -5.89 12.59 -9.35
C GLY A 243 -5.14 13.39 -10.41
N PHE A 244 -4.45 12.71 -11.35
CA PHE A 244 -3.69 13.35 -12.44
C PHE A 244 -4.43 13.35 -13.78
N TRP A 245 -5.72 12.99 -13.83
CA TRP A 245 -6.45 12.85 -15.08
C TRP A 245 -6.41 14.13 -15.95
N ASN A 246 -6.53 15.31 -15.34
CA ASN A 246 -6.53 16.59 -16.04
C ASN A 246 -5.16 16.90 -16.68
N ILE A 247 -4.09 16.65 -15.92
CA ILE A 247 -2.71 16.83 -16.39
C ILE A 247 -2.43 15.84 -17.51
N CYS A 248 -2.85 14.57 -17.33
CA CYS A 248 -2.68 13.52 -18.33
C CYS A 248 -3.43 13.78 -19.65
N GLU A 249 -4.64 14.34 -19.60
CA GLU A 249 -5.38 14.76 -20.82
C GLU A 249 -4.63 15.89 -21.55
N LYS A 250 -4.12 16.87 -20.80
CA LYS A 250 -3.36 17.97 -21.37
C LYS A 250 -2.03 17.53 -21.99
N GLU A 251 -1.32 16.64 -21.32
CA GLU A 251 0.04 16.20 -21.73
C GLU A 251 -0.02 15.22 -22.92
N TYR A 252 -0.89 14.23 -22.85
CA TYR A 252 -0.93 13.13 -23.83
C TYR A 252 -2.11 13.22 -24.84
N GLY A 253 -2.98 14.19 -24.68
CA GLY A 253 -4.21 14.30 -25.50
C GLY A 253 -5.21 13.17 -25.21
N GLY A 254 -6.24 13.09 -26.03
CA GLY A 254 -7.34 12.13 -25.87
C GLY A 254 -8.24 12.45 -24.69
N SER A 255 -9.09 11.52 -24.29
CA SER A 255 -10.01 11.67 -23.16
C SER A 255 -9.76 10.60 -22.10
N VAL A 256 -9.72 11.00 -20.85
CA VAL A 256 -9.81 10.10 -19.70
C VAL A 256 -11.28 9.75 -19.48
N ARG A 257 -11.57 8.49 -19.17
CA ARG A 257 -12.94 8.02 -18.93
C ARG A 257 -13.63 8.94 -17.92
N GLY A 258 -14.77 9.50 -18.28
CA GLY A 258 -15.66 10.22 -17.39
C GLY A 258 -16.40 9.28 -16.43
N ASP A 259 -17.00 9.86 -15.42
CA ASP A 259 -17.92 9.16 -14.52
C ASP A 259 -19.28 8.98 -15.17
#